data_2d5ce9583292c02218883d0ae097561c
#
_entry.id   2d5ce9583292c02218883d0ae097561c
#
_cell.length_a   1.000
_cell.length_b   1.000
_cell.length_c   1.000
_cell.angle_alpha   90.00
_cell.angle_beta   90.00
_cell.angle_gamma   90.00
#
_symmetry.space_group_name_H-M   'P 1'
#
loop_
_entity.id
_entity.type
_entity.pdbx_description
1 polymer ?
#
loop_
_entity_poly.entity_id
_entity_poly.type
_entity_poly.pdbx_seq_one_letter_code
_entity_poly.pdbx_strand_id
1 'polypeptide(L)'
;DCLDEAKIVGEFVDIKDRKEIPEIVAILLQYEKLYPYRVFASSEYIVSKSHCSICGKSMQSLSCPHRKGKLYWGDFAIEMIDEIKELQAVCLVSHPEDKRCIIELQEDRDIPEKEKFKKLDEFVKLKINPLQNFKIETKIEQRRDTKIQKANRNDLCPCGSGKKFKRCCINRMYRSEE
;
A
#
# COMPACT_ATOMS: atom_id res chain seq x y z
N ASP A 1 11.53 -1.54 0.38
CA ASP A 1 11.23 -2.83 -0.29
C ASP A 1 11.93 -2.92 -1.66
N CYS A 2 11.88 -4.10 -2.30
CA CYS A 2 12.55 -4.32 -3.61
C CYS A 2 12.12 -3.30 -4.69
N LEU A 3 10.89 -2.81 -4.65
CA LEU A 3 10.41 -1.82 -5.61
C LEU A 3 11.07 -0.45 -5.36
N ASP A 4 11.19 -0.05 -4.10
CA ASP A 4 11.85 1.21 -3.74
C ASP A 4 13.34 1.14 -4.05
N GLU A 5 13.99 0.01 -3.75
CA GLU A 5 15.40 -0.23 -4.10
C GLU A 5 15.62 -0.18 -5.61
N ALA A 6 14.75 -0.80 -6.41
CA ALA A 6 14.85 -0.76 -7.87
C ALA A 6 14.68 0.67 -8.43
N LYS A 7 13.76 1.47 -7.86
CA LYS A 7 13.59 2.88 -8.23
C LYS A 7 14.83 3.71 -7.89
N ILE A 8 15.38 3.51 -6.69
CA ILE A 8 16.58 4.18 -6.22
C ILE A 8 17.76 3.86 -7.15
N VAL A 9 18.04 2.57 -7.39
CA VAL A 9 19.09 2.13 -8.31
C VAL A 9 18.91 2.77 -9.69
N GLY A 10 17.67 2.85 -10.18
CA GLY A 10 17.34 3.48 -11.46
C GLY A 10 17.72 4.97 -11.55
N GLU A 11 17.86 5.68 -10.41
CA GLU A 11 18.32 7.07 -10.40
C GLU A 11 19.84 7.21 -10.63
N PHE A 12 20.62 6.16 -10.31
CA PHE A 12 22.11 6.20 -10.30
C PHE A 12 22.76 5.43 -11.43
N VAL A 13 22.04 4.58 -12.14
CA VAL A 13 22.57 3.82 -13.28
C VAL A 13 22.58 4.67 -14.55
N ASP A 14 23.62 4.57 -15.37
CA ASP A 14 23.75 5.31 -16.63
C ASP A 14 22.59 4.97 -17.59
N ILE A 15 22.20 5.96 -18.38
CA ILE A 15 21.03 5.84 -19.33
C ILE A 15 21.20 4.67 -20.29
N LYS A 16 22.43 4.31 -20.65
CA LYS A 16 22.73 3.18 -21.54
C LYS A 16 22.43 1.81 -20.92
N ASP A 17 22.59 1.69 -19.60
CA ASP A 17 22.43 0.45 -18.83
C ASP A 17 21.07 0.35 -18.14
N ARG A 18 20.21 1.37 -18.33
CA ARG A 18 18.90 1.47 -17.65
C ARG A 18 17.81 0.58 -18.26
N LYS A 19 18.03 -0.10 -19.37
CA LYS A 19 16.97 -0.81 -20.09
C LYS A 19 16.25 -1.88 -19.26
N GLU A 20 17.00 -2.58 -18.42
CA GLU A 20 16.45 -3.66 -17.59
C GLU A 20 15.70 -3.16 -16.35
N ILE A 21 16.10 -2.03 -15.78
CA ILE A 21 15.52 -1.51 -14.53
C ILE A 21 14.04 -1.13 -14.70
N PRO A 22 13.61 -0.39 -15.73
CA PRO A 22 12.19 -0.10 -15.98
C PRO A 22 11.35 -1.37 -16.14
N GLU A 23 11.90 -2.42 -16.75
CA GLU A 23 11.20 -3.70 -16.90
C GLU A 23 11.03 -4.40 -15.55
N ILE A 24 12.06 -4.41 -14.71
CA ILE A 24 11.99 -4.94 -13.35
C ILE A 24 10.97 -4.15 -12.52
N VAL A 25 11.01 -2.83 -12.57
CA VAL A 25 10.02 -1.97 -11.87
C VAL A 25 8.60 -2.28 -12.34
N ALA A 26 8.40 -2.43 -13.66
CA ALA A 26 7.09 -2.77 -14.22
C ALA A 26 6.58 -4.13 -13.70
N ILE A 27 7.46 -5.13 -13.61
CA ILE A 27 7.13 -6.46 -13.07
C ILE A 27 6.79 -6.36 -11.57
N LEU A 28 7.60 -5.65 -10.78
CA LEU A 28 7.35 -5.46 -9.35
C LEU A 28 6.02 -4.76 -9.08
N LEU A 29 5.65 -3.78 -9.90
CA LEU A 29 4.34 -3.12 -9.84
C LEU A 29 3.18 -4.08 -10.15
N GLN A 30 3.38 -5.12 -10.98
CA GLN A 30 2.35 -6.15 -11.16
C GLN A 30 2.23 -7.04 -9.92
N TYR A 31 3.35 -7.42 -9.29
CA TYR A 31 3.32 -8.17 -8.02
C TYR A 31 2.62 -7.39 -6.91
N GLU A 32 2.80 -6.08 -6.86
CA GLU A 32 2.15 -5.20 -5.87
C GLU A 32 0.61 -5.28 -5.96
N LYS A 33 0.04 -5.52 -7.15
CA LYS A 33 -1.41 -5.71 -7.33
C LYS A 33 -1.95 -6.99 -6.66
N LEU A 34 -1.09 -7.97 -6.39
CA LEU A 34 -1.45 -9.20 -5.68
C LEU A 34 -1.40 -9.04 -4.16
N TYR A 35 -0.89 -7.91 -3.65
CA TYR A 35 -0.81 -7.67 -2.22
C TYR A 35 -2.23 -7.56 -1.62
N PRO A 36 -2.55 -8.34 -0.57
CA PRO A 36 -3.93 -8.45 -0.09
C PRO A 36 -4.42 -7.21 0.66
N TYR A 37 -3.51 -6.36 1.13
CA TYR A 37 -3.87 -5.19 1.92
C TYR A 37 -3.99 -3.94 1.06
N ARG A 38 -5.05 -3.16 1.28
CA ARG A 38 -5.40 -1.98 0.46
C ARG A 38 -5.47 -0.70 1.27
N VAL A 39 -5.53 -0.81 2.60
CA VAL A 39 -5.68 0.33 3.50
C VAL A 39 -4.56 0.32 4.51
N PHE A 40 -3.93 1.47 4.68
CA PHE A 40 -2.78 1.65 5.55
C PHE A 40 -2.95 2.90 6.40
N ALA A 41 -2.27 2.93 7.54
CA ALA A 41 -2.15 4.13 8.36
C ALA A 41 -0.93 4.93 7.94
N SER A 42 -1.10 6.24 7.83
CA SER A 42 0.00 7.19 7.71
C SER A 42 -0.12 8.20 8.83
N SER A 43 0.90 8.29 9.67
CA SER A 43 0.92 9.18 10.81
C SER A 43 1.68 10.46 10.48
N GLU A 44 1.11 11.60 10.86
CA GLU A 44 1.71 12.93 10.70
C GLU A 44 2.15 13.45 12.08
N TYR A 45 3.41 13.87 12.19
CA TYR A 45 4.02 14.32 13.43
C TYR A 45 4.59 15.72 13.29
N ILE A 46 4.50 16.51 14.36
CA ILE A 46 5.36 17.69 14.54
C ILE A 46 6.67 17.21 15.15
N VAL A 47 7.75 17.34 14.39
CA VAL A 47 9.11 17.02 14.81
C VAL A 47 9.73 18.27 15.43
N SER A 48 10.20 18.19 16.68
CA SER A 48 10.88 19.30 17.34
C SER A 48 12.38 19.26 17.12
N LYS A 49 12.95 18.06 16.91
CA LYS A 49 14.38 17.89 16.71
C LYS A 49 14.67 16.75 15.77
N SER A 50 15.52 17.04 14.77
CA SER A 50 16.00 16.04 13.82
C SER A 50 17.40 16.38 13.33
N HIS A 51 18.11 15.36 12.82
CA HIS A 51 19.44 15.54 12.26
C HIS A 51 19.64 14.69 11.00
N CYS A 52 20.64 15.06 10.21
CA CYS A 52 21.07 14.33 9.03
C CYS A 52 21.87 13.08 9.43
N SER A 53 21.54 11.92 8.89
CA SER A 53 22.25 10.65 9.14
C SER A 53 23.72 10.68 8.76
N ILE A 54 24.13 11.55 7.81
CA ILE A 54 25.52 11.62 7.30
C ILE A 54 26.36 12.58 8.13
N CYS A 55 25.88 13.80 8.40
CA CYS A 55 26.73 14.83 9.03
C CYS A 55 26.26 15.25 10.43
N GLY A 56 25.17 14.69 10.95
CA GLY A 56 24.66 15.01 12.28
C GLY A 56 24.06 16.41 12.46
N LYS A 57 24.04 17.23 11.40
CA LYS A 57 23.47 18.57 11.45
C LYS A 57 21.98 18.55 11.10
N SER A 58 21.20 19.55 11.55
CA SER A 58 19.83 19.66 11.10
C SER A 58 19.75 19.82 9.59
N MET A 59 18.92 19.00 8.93
CA MET A 59 18.74 19.08 7.47
C MET A 59 18.08 20.37 7.01
N GLN A 60 17.40 21.06 7.90
CA GLN A 60 16.76 22.37 7.65
C GLN A 60 17.79 23.51 7.74
N SER A 61 18.98 23.26 8.27
CA SER A 61 20.04 24.25 8.39
C SER A 61 20.82 24.39 7.08
N LEU A 62 21.15 25.63 6.71
CA LEU A 62 22.05 25.91 5.59
C LEU A 62 23.45 25.28 5.76
N SER A 63 23.81 24.87 6.97
CA SER A 63 25.09 24.18 7.25
C SER A 63 25.09 22.71 6.86
N CYS A 64 23.95 22.11 6.55
CA CYS A 64 23.82 20.76 6.05
C CYS A 64 23.81 20.75 4.50
N PRO A 65 24.83 20.19 3.82
CA PRO A 65 24.85 20.15 2.35
C PRO A 65 23.98 19.01 1.79
N HIS A 66 23.47 18.12 2.64
CA HIS A 66 22.79 16.91 2.22
C HIS A 66 21.29 17.15 2.03
N ARG A 67 20.71 16.49 1.02
CA ARG A 67 19.25 16.51 0.74
C ARG A 67 18.64 15.15 1.06
N LYS A 68 17.54 15.12 1.79
CA LYS A 68 16.79 13.91 2.14
C LYS A 68 16.55 13.04 0.90
N GLY A 69 16.83 11.74 1.01
CA GLY A 69 16.63 10.74 -0.04
C GLY A 69 17.70 10.75 -1.16
N LYS A 70 18.75 11.56 -1.05
CA LYS A 70 19.87 11.55 -2.01
C LYS A 70 21.04 10.74 -1.50
N LEU A 71 21.76 10.11 -2.44
CA LEU A 71 22.92 9.27 -2.17
C LEU A 71 24.20 10.13 -2.14
N TYR A 72 25.01 9.94 -1.10
CA TYR A 72 26.29 10.60 -0.92
C TYR A 72 27.32 9.54 -0.51
N TRP A 73 28.30 9.27 -1.37
CA TRP A 73 29.40 8.31 -1.12
C TRP A 73 28.95 6.90 -0.71
N GLY A 74 27.79 6.46 -1.20
CA GLY A 74 27.20 5.15 -0.86
C GLY A 74 26.16 5.17 0.26
N ASP A 75 26.00 6.30 0.98
CA ASP A 75 25.03 6.44 2.06
C ASP A 75 23.86 7.35 1.67
N PHE A 76 22.66 6.94 2.00
CA PHE A 76 21.49 7.79 1.86
C PHE A 76 21.43 8.85 2.96
N ALA A 77 21.19 10.08 2.55
CA ALA A 77 20.87 11.14 3.49
C ALA A 77 19.43 10.97 3.99
N ILE A 78 19.30 10.50 5.22
CA ILE A 78 18.03 10.29 5.92
C ILE A 78 17.91 11.33 7.03
N GLU A 79 16.72 11.88 7.19
CA GLU A 79 16.40 12.71 8.33
C GLU A 79 16.07 11.80 9.53
N MET A 80 16.97 11.79 10.51
CA MET A 80 16.82 11.06 11.76
C MET A 80 16.03 11.90 12.73
N ILE A 81 14.89 11.39 13.19
CA ILE A 81 14.00 12.09 14.13
C ILE A 81 14.50 11.78 15.54
N ASP A 82 14.91 12.82 16.26
CA ASP A 82 15.37 12.73 17.64
C ASP A 82 14.22 12.93 18.64
N GLU A 83 13.29 13.83 18.32
CA GLU A 83 12.21 14.19 19.21
C GLU A 83 10.93 14.54 18.44
N ILE A 84 9.84 13.89 18.82
CA ILE A 84 8.49 14.16 18.33
C ILE A 84 7.78 15.02 19.38
N LYS A 85 7.29 16.18 18.98
CA LYS A 85 6.54 17.09 19.85
C LYS A 85 5.09 16.65 19.97
N GLU A 86 4.46 16.29 18.85
CA GLU A 86 3.03 16.04 18.78
C GLU A 86 2.68 15.14 17.61
N LEU A 87 1.72 14.25 17.80
CA LEU A 87 1.02 13.54 16.74
C LEU A 87 -0.13 14.42 16.25
N GLN A 88 -0.07 14.89 15.01
CA GLN A 88 -1.11 15.76 14.45
C GLN A 88 -2.30 14.98 13.89
N ALA A 89 -2.02 13.94 13.13
CA ALA A 89 -3.05 13.19 12.46
C ALA A 89 -2.63 11.74 12.19
N VAL A 90 -3.63 10.88 12.01
CA VAL A 90 -3.47 9.56 11.42
C VAL A 90 -4.43 9.48 10.23
N CYS A 91 -3.88 9.34 9.05
CA CYS A 91 -4.63 9.28 7.80
C CYS A 91 -4.71 7.85 7.28
N LEU A 92 -5.81 7.54 6.60
CA LEU A 92 -5.95 6.31 5.83
C LEU A 92 -5.43 6.56 4.42
N VAL A 93 -4.47 5.75 3.98
CA VAL A 93 -3.86 5.88 2.67
C VAL A 93 -3.86 4.55 1.92
N SER A 94 -3.91 4.60 0.59
CA SER A 94 -3.78 3.42 -0.26
C SER A 94 -2.33 3.15 -0.71
N HIS A 95 -1.48 4.17 -0.64
CA HIS A 95 -0.06 4.10 -1.03
C HIS A 95 0.80 4.65 0.11
N PRO A 96 1.12 3.83 1.13
CA PRO A 96 1.94 4.25 2.26
C PRO A 96 3.42 4.30 1.88
N GLU A 97 4.21 5.10 2.59
CA GLU A 97 5.67 4.99 2.56
C GLU A 97 6.14 3.68 3.22
N ASP A 98 5.49 3.28 4.32
CA ASP A 98 5.77 2.02 5.02
C ASP A 98 4.57 1.06 4.90
N LYS A 99 4.74 0.03 4.09
CA LYS A 99 3.70 -1.00 3.85
C LYS A 99 3.44 -1.90 5.06
N ARG A 100 4.19 -1.77 6.14
CA ARG A 100 3.93 -2.48 7.42
C ARG A 100 2.82 -1.83 8.23
N CYS A 101 2.48 -0.57 7.93
CA CYS A 101 1.40 0.17 8.60
C CYS A 101 0.01 -0.26 8.12
N ILE A 102 -0.25 -1.57 8.10
CA ILE A 102 -1.48 -2.17 7.61
C ILE A 102 -2.64 -1.86 8.55
N ILE A 103 -3.80 -1.53 7.99
CA ILE A 103 -5.07 -1.50 8.72
C ILE A 103 -5.94 -2.64 8.21
N GLU A 104 -6.20 -3.60 9.09
CA GLU A 104 -7.13 -4.68 8.82
C GLU A 104 -8.53 -4.29 9.28
N LEU A 105 -9.51 -4.48 8.40
CA LEU A 105 -10.91 -4.39 8.78
C LEU A 105 -11.24 -5.55 9.72
N GLN A 106 -12.24 -5.34 10.59
CA GLN A 106 -12.61 -6.34 11.62
C GLN A 106 -13.02 -7.68 10.99
N GLU A 107 -13.61 -7.64 9.80
CA GLU A 107 -14.02 -8.81 9.03
C GLU A 107 -12.84 -9.63 8.48
N ASP A 108 -11.68 -9.01 8.30
CA ASP A 108 -10.47 -9.63 7.73
C ASP A 108 -9.53 -10.20 8.80
N ARG A 109 -9.75 -9.85 10.08
CA ARG A 109 -8.87 -10.30 11.19
C ARG A 109 -8.95 -11.81 11.45
N ASP A 110 -10.12 -12.41 11.19
CA ASP A 110 -10.36 -13.83 11.43
C ASP A 110 -9.89 -14.71 10.26
N ILE A 111 -9.45 -14.10 9.14
CA ILE A 111 -8.93 -14.83 7.99
C ILE A 111 -7.46 -15.18 8.25
N PRO A 112 -7.07 -16.47 8.23
CA PRO A 112 -5.68 -16.85 8.39
C PRO A 112 -4.77 -16.20 7.34
N GLU A 113 -3.56 -15.79 7.74
CA GLU A 113 -2.61 -15.13 6.84
C GLU A 113 -2.33 -15.93 5.56
N LYS A 114 -2.21 -17.25 5.68
CA LYS A 114 -2.06 -18.14 4.52
C LYS A 114 -3.19 -18.06 3.51
N GLU A 115 -4.40 -17.74 3.96
CA GLU A 115 -5.55 -17.62 3.08
C GLU A 115 -5.57 -16.27 2.38
N LYS A 116 -5.13 -15.20 3.07
CA LYS A 116 -4.95 -13.86 2.48
C LYS A 116 -3.93 -13.87 1.34
N PHE A 117 -2.82 -14.61 1.50
CA PHE A 117 -1.76 -14.72 0.50
C PHE A 117 -1.92 -15.87 -0.50
N LYS A 118 -3.00 -16.63 -0.42
CA LYS A 118 -3.21 -17.83 -1.25
C LYS A 118 -3.07 -17.55 -2.74
N LYS A 119 -3.69 -16.48 -3.24
CA LYS A 119 -3.62 -16.10 -4.67
C LYS A 119 -2.19 -15.77 -5.10
N LEU A 120 -1.44 -15.07 -4.24
CA LEU A 120 -0.03 -14.77 -4.48
C LEU A 120 0.82 -16.03 -4.50
N ASP A 121 0.65 -16.91 -3.52
CA ASP A 121 1.37 -18.17 -3.42
C ASP A 121 1.12 -19.08 -4.63
N GLU A 122 -0.13 -19.20 -5.06
CA GLU A 122 -0.51 -19.96 -6.26
C GLU A 122 0.13 -19.39 -7.51
N PHE A 123 0.11 -18.06 -7.65
CA PHE A 123 0.72 -17.37 -8.78
C PHE A 123 2.24 -17.55 -8.81
N VAL A 124 2.92 -17.40 -7.67
CA VAL A 124 4.38 -17.57 -7.57
C VAL A 124 4.78 -19.00 -7.89
N LYS A 125 4.02 -20.01 -7.44
CA LYS A 125 4.26 -21.42 -7.75
C LYS A 125 4.12 -21.75 -9.24
N LEU A 126 3.26 -21.03 -9.97
CA LEU A 126 3.07 -21.22 -11.42
C LEU A 126 4.19 -20.55 -12.23
N LYS A 127 4.96 -19.64 -11.64
CA LYS A 127 6.02 -18.91 -12.34
C LYS A 127 7.35 -19.63 -12.24
N ILE A 128 7.90 -20.00 -13.42
CA ILE A 128 9.23 -20.61 -13.54
C ILE A 128 10.31 -19.53 -13.36
N ASN A 129 10.07 -18.32 -13.86
CA ASN A 129 10.97 -17.18 -13.73
C ASN A 129 10.21 -15.99 -13.10
N PRO A 130 10.59 -15.55 -11.88
CA PRO A 130 9.94 -14.42 -11.20
C PRO A 130 9.99 -13.11 -11.98
N LEU A 131 11.02 -12.90 -12.82
CA LEU A 131 11.20 -11.70 -13.62
C LEU A 131 10.61 -11.82 -15.05
N GLN A 132 9.86 -12.89 -15.34
CA GLN A 132 9.18 -13.00 -16.60
C GLN A 132 8.05 -11.95 -16.67
N ASN A 133 7.95 -11.25 -17.80
CA ASN A 133 6.88 -10.27 -18.06
C ASN A 133 5.49 -10.89 -17.93
N PHE A 134 4.60 -10.22 -17.21
CA PHE A 134 3.19 -10.57 -17.07
C PHE A 134 2.37 -9.31 -16.79
N LYS A 135 1.06 -9.44 -16.99
CA LYS A 135 0.10 -8.38 -16.70
C LYS A 135 -1.02 -8.93 -15.83
N ILE A 136 -1.30 -8.27 -14.72
CA ILE A 136 -2.46 -8.55 -13.88
C ILE A 136 -3.56 -7.59 -14.26
N GLU A 137 -4.70 -8.13 -14.64
CA GLU A 137 -5.92 -7.39 -14.90
C GLU A 137 -6.88 -7.60 -13.73
N THR A 138 -7.30 -6.50 -13.12
CA THR A 138 -8.26 -6.51 -12.01
C THR A 138 -9.66 -6.34 -12.57
N LYS A 139 -10.55 -7.29 -12.29
CA LYS A 139 -11.98 -7.16 -12.56
C LYS A 139 -12.68 -6.70 -11.30
N ILE A 140 -13.44 -5.61 -11.41
CA ILE A 140 -14.30 -5.15 -10.32
C ILE A 140 -15.64 -5.86 -10.44
N GLU A 141 -15.92 -6.79 -9.55
CA GLU A 141 -17.23 -7.42 -9.43
C GLU A 141 -18.06 -6.72 -8.38
N GLN A 142 -19.30 -6.40 -8.72
CA GLN A 142 -20.26 -5.87 -7.78
C GLN A 142 -20.95 -7.04 -7.07
N ARG A 143 -20.58 -7.29 -5.83
CA ARG A 143 -21.24 -8.31 -4.99
C ARG A 143 -22.15 -7.63 -3.98
N ARG A 144 -23.32 -8.21 -3.78
CA ARG A 144 -24.19 -7.82 -2.68
C ARG A 144 -23.69 -8.47 -1.40
N ASP A 145 -23.76 -7.74 -0.30
CA ASP A 145 -23.55 -8.31 1.04
C ASP A 145 -24.43 -9.55 1.21
N THR A 146 -23.87 -10.62 1.79
CA THR A 146 -24.53 -11.90 2.02
C THR A 146 -25.83 -11.76 2.83
N LYS A 147 -25.87 -10.81 3.77
CA LYS A 147 -27.08 -10.47 4.51
C LYS A 147 -28.17 -9.87 3.62
N ILE A 148 -27.75 -9.08 2.64
CA ILE A 148 -28.63 -8.40 1.67
C ILE A 148 -29.09 -9.38 0.58
N GLN A 149 -28.26 -10.36 0.20
CA GLN A 149 -28.61 -11.38 -0.83
C GLN A 149 -29.79 -12.25 -0.42
N LYS A 150 -29.95 -12.51 0.89
CA LYS A 150 -31.02 -13.38 1.43
C LYS A 150 -32.33 -12.64 1.67
N ALA A 151 -32.37 -11.33 1.57
CA ALA A 151 -33.58 -10.55 1.85
C ALA A 151 -34.51 -10.50 0.64
N ASN A 152 -35.80 -10.78 0.87
CA ASN A 152 -36.82 -10.62 -0.15
C ASN A 152 -37.18 -9.13 -0.33
N ARG A 153 -37.65 -8.79 -1.53
CA ARG A 153 -37.94 -7.41 -1.92
C ARG A 153 -38.84 -6.66 -0.94
N ASN A 154 -39.77 -7.35 -0.32
CA ASN A 154 -40.80 -6.76 0.58
C ASN A 154 -40.47 -6.89 2.06
N ASP A 155 -39.43 -7.61 2.44
CA ASP A 155 -38.99 -7.80 3.83
C ASP A 155 -38.47 -6.49 4.42
N LEU A 156 -38.40 -6.43 5.76
CA LEU A 156 -37.66 -5.35 6.43
C LEU A 156 -36.20 -5.38 6.02
N CYS A 157 -35.63 -4.19 5.80
CA CYS A 157 -34.27 -4.10 5.34
C CYS A 157 -33.29 -4.62 6.40
N PRO A 158 -32.35 -5.51 6.05
CA PRO A 158 -31.35 -6.07 6.96
C PRO A 158 -30.44 -5.00 7.61
N CYS A 159 -30.40 -3.77 7.05
CA CYS A 159 -29.62 -2.66 7.62
C CYS A 159 -30.22 -2.06 8.90
N GLY A 160 -31.38 -2.54 9.37
CA GLY A 160 -32.04 -2.04 10.59
C GLY A 160 -32.78 -0.72 10.43
N SER A 161 -32.93 -0.18 9.20
CA SER A 161 -33.59 1.12 8.96
C SER A 161 -35.12 1.11 9.14
N GLY A 162 -35.72 -0.04 9.38
CA GLY A 162 -37.21 -0.20 9.45
C GLY A 162 -37.95 -0.04 8.11
N LYS A 163 -37.26 0.25 7.02
CA LYS A 163 -37.84 0.39 5.68
C LYS A 163 -37.86 -0.95 4.96
N LYS A 164 -38.80 -1.13 4.02
CA LYS A 164 -38.78 -2.31 3.14
C LYS A 164 -37.50 -2.35 2.31
N PHE A 165 -36.94 -3.55 2.12
CA PHE A 165 -35.69 -3.75 1.41
C PHE A 165 -35.67 -3.07 0.03
N LYS A 166 -36.77 -3.15 -0.74
CA LYS A 166 -36.91 -2.50 -2.05
C LYS A 166 -36.77 -0.96 -2.02
N ARG A 167 -37.04 -0.33 -0.86
CA ARG A 167 -36.96 1.13 -0.68
C ARG A 167 -35.72 1.57 0.10
N CYS A 168 -34.80 0.66 0.34
CA CYS A 168 -33.56 0.93 1.13
C CYS A 168 -32.32 0.39 0.42
N CYS A 169 -31.89 -0.83 0.72
CA CYS A 169 -30.59 -1.34 0.31
C CYS A 169 -30.61 -2.22 -0.94
N ILE A 170 -31.75 -2.39 -1.63
CA ILE A 170 -31.83 -3.28 -2.80
C ILE A 170 -30.83 -2.93 -3.91
N ASN A 171 -30.47 -1.65 -4.04
CA ASN A 171 -29.53 -1.16 -5.06
C ASN A 171 -28.12 -0.91 -4.47
N ARG A 172 -27.90 -1.20 -3.19
CA ARG A 172 -26.54 -1.12 -2.61
C ARG A 172 -25.75 -2.33 -3.08
N MET A 173 -24.74 -2.06 -3.86
CA MET A 173 -23.76 -3.04 -4.27
C MET A 173 -22.41 -2.65 -3.66
N TYR A 174 -21.74 -3.62 -3.07
CA TYR A 174 -20.38 -3.44 -2.64
C TYR A 174 -19.46 -3.81 -3.80
N ARG A 175 -18.41 -2.99 -4.02
CA ARG A 175 -17.37 -3.31 -4.99
C ARG A 175 -16.29 -4.11 -4.28
N SER A 176 -15.96 -5.27 -4.80
CA SER A 176 -14.76 -6.02 -4.43
C SER A 176 -13.81 -6.03 -5.62
N GLU A 177 -12.55 -5.83 -5.38
CA GLU A 177 -11.48 -6.07 -6.36
C GLU A 177 -11.06 -7.54 -6.22
N GLU A 178 -11.13 -8.30 -7.31
CA GLU A 178 -10.60 -9.67 -7.41
C GLU A 178 -9.43 -9.72 -8.36
#